data_a9abfd361e5b07306d378f0e8836eb20
#
_entry.id   a9abfd361e5b07306d378f0e8836eb20
#
_cell.length_a   1.000
_cell.length_b   1.000
_cell.length_c   1.000
_cell.angle_alpha   90.00
_cell.angle_beta   90.00
_cell.angle_gamma   90.00
#
_symmetry.space_group_name_H-M   'P 1'
#
loop_
_entity.id
_entity.type
_entity.pdbx_description
1 polymer ?
#
loop_
_entity_poly.entity_id
_entity_poly.type
_entity_poly.pdbx_seq_one_letter_code
_entity_poly.pdbx_strand_id
1 'polypeptide(L)'
;RCLVGSEMCIRDSIKPGNCLPIANIPVGTVIHNVELNPGRGAQLVRSAGTAAQLMAKDGDLAQVRLPSGEVRYVRMNCTACIGQVGNLDHENIHIGKAGRTRHMGIRPTVRGSVMNPNDHPHGGGEGRAPVGRPGPVTPWGKPAMGYKTRKAKNPTNKFIVKGRNAK
;
A
#
# COMPACT_ATOMS: atom_id res chain seq x y z
N ARG A 1 -28.81 -12.28 -11.23
CA ARG A 1 -29.40 -11.45 -12.31
C ARG A 1 -29.32 -9.98 -11.90
N CYS A 2 -28.26 -9.28 -12.34
CA CYS A 2 -28.33 -7.83 -12.35
C CYS A 2 -29.32 -7.41 -13.43
N LEU A 3 -30.43 -6.84 -13.04
CA LEU A 3 -31.36 -6.18 -13.93
C LEU A 3 -30.65 -5.00 -14.59
N VAL A 4 -30.81 -4.85 -15.91
CA VAL A 4 -30.19 -3.77 -16.71
C VAL A 4 -30.41 -2.38 -16.08
N GLY A 5 -31.50 -2.16 -15.36
CA GLY A 5 -31.78 -0.94 -14.60
C GLY A 5 -30.91 -0.74 -13.34
N SER A 6 -30.32 -1.81 -12.77
CA SER A 6 -29.47 -1.68 -11.58
C SER A 6 -28.03 -1.25 -11.94
N GLU A 7 -27.54 -1.58 -13.14
CA GLU A 7 -26.21 -1.10 -13.59
C GLU A 7 -26.20 0.43 -13.83
N MET A 8 -27.28 0.99 -14.39
CA MET A 8 -27.40 2.46 -14.51
C MET A 8 -27.46 3.12 -13.14
N CYS A 9 -28.22 2.57 -12.19
CA CYS A 9 -28.30 3.07 -10.82
C CYS A 9 -26.96 2.99 -10.06
N ILE A 10 -26.16 1.96 -10.32
CA ILE A 10 -24.84 1.76 -9.70
C ILE A 10 -23.83 2.78 -10.26
N ARG A 11 -23.89 3.08 -11.54
CA ARG A 11 -23.00 4.05 -12.19
C ARG A 11 -23.29 5.50 -11.83
N ASP A 12 -24.53 5.82 -11.52
CA ASP A 12 -24.97 7.20 -11.23
C ASP A 12 -25.11 7.47 -9.72
N SER A 13 -25.13 6.43 -8.89
CA SER A 13 -25.34 6.57 -7.45
C SER A 13 -24.03 6.62 -6.68
N ILE A 14 -23.77 7.74 -6.00
CA ILE A 14 -22.63 7.96 -5.12
C ILE A 14 -22.93 7.37 -3.74
N LYS A 15 -23.06 6.04 -3.68
CA LYS A 15 -23.29 5.32 -2.42
C LYS A 15 -22.07 4.51 -2.02
N PRO A 16 -21.78 4.35 -0.71
CA PRO A 16 -20.70 3.49 -0.23
C PRO A 16 -20.82 2.08 -0.83
N GLY A 17 -19.70 1.56 -1.33
CA GLY A 17 -19.61 0.24 -1.97
C GLY A 17 -19.74 0.27 -3.51
N ASN A 18 -20.28 1.32 -4.11
CA ASN A 18 -20.35 1.45 -5.56
C ASN A 18 -18.97 1.73 -6.17
N CYS A 19 -18.69 1.12 -7.31
CA CYS A 19 -17.46 1.33 -8.07
C CYS A 19 -17.75 2.19 -9.30
N LEU A 20 -17.08 3.35 -9.38
CA LEU A 20 -17.30 4.36 -10.41
C LEU A 20 -15.98 4.80 -11.03
N PRO A 21 -15.99 5.29 -12.29
CA PRO A 21 -14.87 6.07 -12.82
C PRO A 21 -14.61 7.29 -11.93
N ILE A 22 -13.34 7.61 -11.69
CA ILE A 22 -12.94 8.75 -10.83
C ILE A 22 -13.53 10.07 -11.36
N ALA A 23 -13.75 10.17 -12.66
CA ALA A 23 -14.42 11.30 -13.28
C ALA A 23 -15.79 11.62 -12.65
N ASN A 24 -16.55 10.60 -12.28
CA ASN A 24 -17.91 10.72 -11.76
C ASN A 24 -17.97 10.86 -10.21
N ILE A 25 -16.85 10.66 -9.51
CA ILE A 25 -16.79 10.74 -8.04
C ILE A 25 -16.55 12.19 -7.63
N PRO A 26 -17.33 12.80 -6.71
CA PRO A 26 -17.08 14.16 -6.22
C PRO A 26 -15.74 14.31 -5.51
N VAL A 27 -15.14 15.48 -5.61
CA VAL A 27 -13.96 15.86 -4.83
C VAL A 27 -14.28 15.84 -3.34
N GLY A 28 -13.31 15.41 -2.52
CA GLY A 28 -13.49 15.25 -1.08
C GLY A 28 -14.00 13.86 -0.65
N THR A 29 -14.50 13.06 -1.59
CA THR A 29 -15.04 11.72 -1.28
C THR A 29 -13.94 10.77 -0.82
N VAL A 30 -14.27 9.94 0.18
CA VAL A 30 -13.44 8.82 0.62
C VAL A 30 -13.62 7.67 -0.36
N ILE A 31 -12.51 7.11 -0.84
CA ILE A 31 -12.48 6.06 -1.86
C ILE A 31 -11.52 4.92 -1.47
N HIS A 32 -11.74 3.75 -2.02
CA HIS A 32 -10.86 2.59 -1.89
C HIS A 32 -10.81 1.80 -3.20
N ASN A 33 -10.04 0.73 -3.28
CA ASN A 33 -9.89 -0.10 -4.48
C ASN A 33 -9.58 0.71 -5.75
N VAL A 34 -8.58 1.58 -5.66
CA VAL A 34 -8.24 2.51 -6.74
C VAL A 34 -7.39 1.82 -7.82
N GLU A 35 -7.80 1.96 -9.08
CA GLU A 35 -7.00 1.53 -10.23
C GLU A 35 -5.86 2.52 -10.51
N LEU A 36 -4.76 2.01 -11.07
CA LEU A 36 -3.66 2.81 -11.62
C LEU A 36 -3.71 2.94 -13.14
N ASN A 37 -4.19 1.90 -13.81
CA ASN A 37 -4.38 1.88 -15.24
C ASN A 37 -5.79 1.38 -15.53
N PRO A 38 -6.54 2.03 -16.44
CA PRO A 38 -7.91 1.64 -16.75
C PRO A 38 -8.02 0.17 -17.16
N GLY A 39 -9.01 -0.53 -16.63
CA GLY A 39 -9.30 -1.93 -16.95
C GLY A 39 -8.35 -2.96 -16.33
N ARG A 40 -7.37 -2.54 -15.54
CA ARG A 40 -6.40 -3.46 -14.90
C ARG A 40 -6.83 -3.94 -13.52
N GLY A 41 -7.92 -3.41 -13.01
CA GLY A 41 -8.44 -3.70 -11.68
C GLY A 41 -7.76 -2.91 -10.56
N ALA A 42 -8.32 -2.98 -9.37
CA ALA A 42 -7.86 -2.25 -8.20
C ALA A 42 -6.44 -2.66 -7.78
N GLN A 43 -5.56 -1.68 -7.59
CA GLN A 43 -4.16 -1.88 -7.20
C GLN A 43 -3.79 -1.15 -5.91
N LEU A 44 -4.47 -0.04 -5.58
CA LEU A 44 -4.21 0.76 -4.39
C LEU A 44 -5.38 0.68 -3.40
N VAL A 45 -5.09 0.91 -2.12
CA VAL A 45 -6.09 1.03 -1.03
C VAL A 45 -6.99 -0.21 -0.96
N ARG A 46 -6.39 -1.38 -0.80
CA ARG A 46 -7.09 -2.67 -0.80
C ARG A 46 -7.08 -3.36 0.56
N SER A 47 -6.14 -3.00 1.42
CA SER A 47 -5.98 -3.63 2.74
C SER A 47 -7.14 -3.31 3.66
N ALA A 48 -7.41 -4.18 4.63
CA ALA A 48 -8.44 -4.01 5.63
C ALA A 48 -8.33 -2.63 6.31
N GLY A 49 -9.45 -1.95 6.49
CA GLY A 49 -9.52 -0.67 7.16
C GLY A 49 -8.91 0.52 6.40
N THR A 50 -8.36 0.33 5.19
CA THR A 50 -7.72 1.43 4.47
C THR A 50 -8.73 2.28 3.69
N ALA A 51 -8.41 3.57 3.58
CA ALA A 51 -9.15 4.53 2.79
C ALA A 51 -8.20 5.56 2.17
N ALA A 52 -8.56 6.10 1.02
CA ALA A 52 -7.91 7.23 0.38
C ALA A 52 -8.92 8.36 0.19
N GLN A 53 -8.45 9.56 -0.09
CA GLN A 53 -9.30 10.71 -0.33
C GLN A 53 -9.02 11.31 -1.71
N LEU A 54 -10.08 11.57 -2.47
CA LEU A 54 -10.01 12.32 -3.72
C LEU A 54 -9.87 13.81 -3.40
N MET A 55 -8.71 14.41 -3.66
CA MET A 55 -8.40 15.79 -3.27
C MET A 55 -8.81 16.81 -4.31
N ALA A 56 -8.51 16.54 -5.58
CA ALA A 56 -8.78 17.45 -6.67
C ALA A 56 -8.85 16.69 -8.00
N LYS A 57 -9.41 17.34 -9.01
CA LYS A 57 -9.43 16.91 -10.40
C LYS A 57 -8.79 17.99 -11.25
N ASP A 58 -7.88 17.62 -12.13
CA ASP A 58 -7.13 18.54 -12.99
C ASP A 58 -6.98 17.92 -14.40
N GLY A 59 -7.76 18.41 -15.34
CA GLY A 59 -7.83 17.86 -16.69
C GLY A 59 -8.15 16.35 -16.67
N ASP A 60 -7.26 15.54 -17.24
CA ASP A 60 -7.40 14.08 -17.32
C ASP A 60 -6.89 13.33 -16.07
N LEU A 61 -6.41 14.06 -15.07
CA LEU A 61 -5.79 13.50 -13.87
C LEU A 61 -6.55 13.89 -12.60
N ALA A 62 -6.61 12.99 -11.66
CA ALA A 62 -7.15 13.21 -10.32
C ALA A 62 -6.04 13.10 -9.28
N GLN A 63 -6.04 13.99 -8.30
CA GLN A 63 -5.15 13.95 -7.15
C GLN A 63 -5.78 13.10 -6.05
N VAL A 64 -5.10 12.04 -5.67
CA VAL A 64 -5.55 11.11 -4.62
C VAL A 64 -4.54 11.08 -3.49
N ARG A 65 -5.00 11.34 -2.27
CA ARG A 65 -4.23 11.20 -1.04
C ARG A 65 -4.36 9.77 -0.53
N LEU A 66 -3.26 9.05 -0.51
CA LEU A 66 -3.17 7.67 -0.05
C LEU A 66 -3.07 7.56 1.48
N PRO A 67 -3.34 6.38 2.08
CA PRO A 67 -3.17 6.14 3.52
C PRO A 67 -1.74 6.44 4.03
N SER A 68 -0.73 6.29 3.17
CA SER A 68 0.67 6.61 3.49
C SER A 68 0.96 8.11 3.60
N GLY A 69 0.00 8.99 3.29
CA GLY A 69 0.19 10.43 3.19
C GLY A 69 0.73 10.91 1.82
N GLU A 70 1.10 9.99 0.92
CA GLU A 70 1.49 10.33 -0.45
C GLU A 70 0.30 10.88 -1.22
N VAL A 71 0.49 12.00 -1.93
CA VAL A 71 -0.46 12.52 -2.89
C VAL A 71 0.05 12.22 -4.29
N ARG A 72 -0.77 11.57 -5.08
CA ARG A 72 -0.40 11.19 -6.44
C ARG A 72 -1.51 11.40 -7.46
N TYR A 73 -1.10 11.53 -8.71
CA TYR A 73 -2.00 11.57 -9.84
C TYR A 73 -2.46 10.17 -10.23
N VAL A 74 -3.75 10.06 -10.53
CA VAL A 74 -4.40 8.88 -11.12
C VAL A 74 -5.24 9.37 -12.30
N ARG A 75 -5.33 8.59 -13.36
CA ARG A 75 -6.14 8.97 -14.53
C ARG A 75 -7.62 8.97 -14.21
N MET A 76 -8.37 9.91 -14.76
CA MET A 76 -9.81 10.06 -14.54
C MET A 76 -10.63 8.84 -15.01
N ASN A 77 -10.14 8.12 -16.03
CA ASN A 77 -10.77 6.90 -16.57
C ASN A 77 -10.57 5.67 -15.67
N CYS A 78 -9.71 5.76 -14.64
CA CYS A 78 -9.55 4.70 -13.66
C CYS A 78 -10.78 4.61 -12.77
N THR A 79 -11.12 3.40 -12.32
CA THR A 79 -12.22 3.16 -11.39
C THR A 79 -11.73 3.20 -9.94
N ALA A 80 -12.64 3.57 -9.05
CA ALA A 80 -12.47 3.49 -7.61
C ALA A 80 -13.81 3.19 -6.95
N CYS A 81 -13.78 2.51 -5.79
CA CYS A 81 -14.98 2.26 -5.00
C CYS A 81 -15.15 3.36 -3.95
N ILE A 82 -16.39 3.77 -3.70
CA ILE A 82 -16.73 4.78 -2.70
C ILE A 82 -16.73 4.16 -1.31
N GLY A 83 -16.14 4.86 -0.35
CA GLY A 83 -16.08 4.46 1.06
C GLY A 83 -14.73 3.88 1.48
N GLN A 84 -14.74 3.13 2.55
CA GLN A 84 -13.58 2.53 3.22
C GLN A 84 -13.65 1.01 3.14
N VAL A 85 -12.50 0.34 3.10
CA VAL A 85 -12.42 -1.13 3.19
C VAL A 85 -12.86 -1.57 4.59
N GLY A 86 -13.68 -2.60 4.67
CA GLY A 86 -14.15 -3.18 5.94
C GLY A 86 -13.04 -3.82 6.78
N ASN A 87 -13.45 -4.48 7.88
CA ASN A 87 -12.56 -5.16 8.83
C ASN A 87 -11.55 -4.20 9.49
N LEU A 88 -12.07 -3.11 10.08
CA LEU A 88 -11.27 -2.03 10.69
C LEU A 88 -10.37 -2.53 11.81
N ASP A 89 -10.81 -3.52 12.57
CA ASP A 89 -10.09 -4.07 13.72
C ASP A 89 -8.99 -5.07 13.35
N HIS A 90 -8.72 -5.26 12.06
CA HIS A 90 -7.72 -6.23 11.60
C HIS A 90 -6.32 -5.96 12.17
N GLU A 91 -5.94 -4.70 12.32
CA GLU A 91 -4.63 -4.31 12.89
C GLU A 91 -4.53 -4.60 14.39
N ASN A 92 -5.66 -4.67 15.09
CA ASN A 92 -5.73 -4.88 16.55
C ASN A 92 -5.71 -6.37 16.91
N ILE A 93 -5.74 -7.28 15.93
CA ILE A 93 -5.80 -8.72 16.18
C ILE A 93 -4.43 -9.25 16.64
N HIS A 94 -4.39 -9.81 17.83
CA HIS A 94 -3.24 -10.58 18.31
C HIS A 94 -3.33 -12.02 17.85
N ILE A 95 -2.33 -12.49 17.12
CA ILE A 95 -2.31 -13.86 16.55
C ILE A 95 -2.20 -14.92 17.65
N GLY A 96 -1.59 -14.61 18.77
CA GLY A 96 -1.50 -15.42 19.97
C GLY A 96 -0.42 -16.50 19.95
N LYS A 97 -0.27 -17.26 18.86
CA LYS A 97 0.70 -18.36 18.77
C LYS A 97 1.37 -18.48 17.41
N ALA A 98 2.61 -18.96 17.39
CA ALA A 98 3.40 -19.15 16.18
C ALA A 98 2.74 -20.10 15.17
N GLY A 99 2.01 -21.13 15.65
CA GLY A 99 1.30 -22.06 14.78
C GLY A 99 0.23 -21.39 13.92
N ARG A 100 -0.48 -20.38 14.44
CA ARG A 100 -1.46 -19.61 13.66
C ARG A 100 -0.77 -18.80 12.56
N THR A 101 0.37 -18.19 12.84
CA THR A 101 1.19 -17.50 11.86
C THR A 101 1.64 -18.45 10.74
N ARG A 102 2.03 -19.68 11.11
CA ARG A 102 2.38 -20.74 10.13
C ARG A 102 1.21 -21.13 9.24
N HIS A 103 0.01 -21.26 9.80
CA HIS A 103 -1.21 -21.55 9.02
C HIS A 103 -1.59 -20.41 8.05
N MET A 104 -1.16 -19.19 8.31
CA MET A 104 -1.30 -18.05 7.39
C MET A 104 -0.25 -18.06 6.25
N GLY A 105 0.60 -19.10 6.16
CA GLY A 105 1.63 -19.23 5.15
C GLY A 105 2.93 -18.47 5.46
N ILE A 106 3.03 -17.83 6.61
CA ILE A 106 4.21 -17.05 7.01
C ILE A 106 5.25 -17.98 7.62
N ARG A 107 6.42 -18.08 7.01
CA ARG A 107 7.55 -18.84 7.55
C ARG A 107 8.23 -18.06 8.69
N PRO A 108 8.89 -18.76 9.64
CA PRO A 108 9.70 -18.11 10.66
C PRO A 108 10.80 -17.25 10.04
N THR A 109 11.00 -16.07 10.60
CA THR A 109 12.09 -15.17 10.21
C THR A 109 13.29 -15.40 11.11
N VAL A 110 14.44 -15.66 10.51
CA VAL A 110 15.73 -15.79 11.21
C VAL A 110 16.48 -14.46 11.10
N ARG A 111 16.93 -13.92 12.22
CA ARG A 111 17.73 -12.68 12.25
C ARG A 111 19.17 -12.97 11.85
N GLY A 112 19.83 -12.02 11.16
CA GLY A 112 21.19 -12.20 10.66
C GLY A 112 22.26 -12.48 11.73
N SER A 113 22.06 -11.97 12.96
CA SER A 113 23.00 -12.16 14.08
C SER A 113 23.11 -13.60 14.59
N VAL A 114 22.21 -14.51 14.22
CA VAL A 114 22.27 -15.93 14.59
C VAL A 114 22.72 -16.82 13.42
N MET A 115 23.11 -16.21 12.32
CA MET A 115 23.67 -16.88 11.15
C MET A 115 25.21 -16.94 11.22
N ASN A 116 25.82 -17.73 10.33
CA ASN A 116 27.25 -17.76 10.18
C ASN A 116 27.77 -16.50 9.45
N PRO A 117 29.08 -16.15 9.58
CA PRO A 117 29.64 -14.96 8.92
C PRO A 117 29.55 -15.00 7.39
N ASN A 118 29.51 -16.17 6.79
CA ASN A 118 29.34 -16.34 5.34
C ASN A 118 27.89 -16.13 4.87
N ASP A 119 26.90 -16.28 5.77
CA ASP A 119 25.48 -16.18 5.41
C ASP A 119 24.93 -14.75 5.58
N HIS A 120 25.50 -14.00 6.53
CA HIS A 120 25.02 -12.66 6.82
C HIS A 120 26.14 -11.76 7.37
N PRO A 121 26.20 -10.46 6.99
CA PRO A 121 27.18 -9.51 7.54
C PRO A 121 27.13 -9.30 9.07
N HIS A 122 26.02 -9.67 9.72
CA HIS A 122 25.87 -9.66 11.17
C HIS A 122 26.17 -11.02 11.81
N GLY A 123 26.54 -12.01 11.02
CA GLY A 123 26.79 -13.36 11.48
C GLY A 123 28.11 -13.50 12.21
N GLY A 124 28.23 -14.59 12.98
CA GLY A 124 29.41 -14.92 13.77
C GLY A 124 29.39 -14.34 15.18
N GLY A 125 30.46 -14.63 15.90
CA GLY A 125 30.62 -14.30 17.32
C GLY A 125 30.19 -15.43 18.23
N GLU A 126 30.45 -15.26 19.53
CA GLU A 126 30.16 -16.24 20.56
C GLU A 126 28.92 -15.79 21.38
N GLY A 127 28.03 -16.74 21.65
CA GLY A 127 26.77 -16.48 22.36
C GLY A 127 25.87 -15.49 21.64
N ARG A 128 25.33 -14.50 22.36
CA ARG A 128 24.51 -13.43 21.80
C ARG A 128 25.39 -12.27 21.30
N ALA A 129 25.88 -12.37 20.09
CA ALA A 129 26.70 -11.33 19.47
C ALA A 129 25.90 -10.09 19.09
N PRO A 130 26.48 -8.89 19.23
CA PRO A 130 25.89 -7.64 18.73
C PRO A 130 25.97 -7.56 17.21
N VAL A 131 25.33 -6.54 16.63
CA VAL A 131 25.35 -6.29 15.17
C VAL A 131 26.80 -6.06 14.63
N GLY A 132 27.71 -5.53 15.48
CA GLY A 132 29.13 -5.33 15.16
C GLY A 132 29.41 -4.31 14.05
N ARG A 133 28.44 -3.45 13.70
CA ARG A 133 28.53 -2.42 12.67
C ARG A 133 27.87 -1.12 13.15
N PRO A 134 28.22 0.04 12.57
CA PRO A 134 27.62 1.33 12.93
C PRO A 134 26.09 1.35 12.78
N GLY A 135 25.53 0.50 11.92
CA GLY A 135 24.09 0.34 11.74
C GLY A 135 23.74 -1.02 11.15
N PRO A 136 22.48 -1.44 11.25
CA PRO A 136 22.04 -2.72 10.70
C PRO A 136 22.09 -2.69 9.17
N VAL A 137 22.52 -3.82 8.59
CA VAL A 137 22.61 -4.00 7.15
C VAL A 137 21.78 -5.21 6.70
N THR A 138 21.44 -5.24 5.41
CA THR A 138 20.79 -6.37 4.75
C THR A 138 21.79 -7.52 4.53
N PRO A 139 21.33 -8.74 4.15
CA PRO A 139 22.23 -9.84 3.77
C PRO A 139 23.26 -9.47 2.69
N TRP A 140 22.95 -8.51 1.86
CA TRP A 140 23.83 -7.99 0.79
C TRP A 140 24.70 -6.79 1.19
N GLY A 141 24.73 -6.45 2.48
CA GLY A 141 25.57 -5.37 3.01
C GLY A 141 25.05 -3.94 2.84
N LYS A 142 23.83 -3.76 2.30
CA LYS A 142 23.21 -2.43 2.19
C LYS A 142 22.60 -2.00 3.52
N PRO A 143 22.59 -0.69 3.86
CA PRO A 143 21.88 -0.21 5.05
C PRO A 143 20.43 -0.68 5.07
N ALA A 144 19.99 -1.28 6.19
CA ALA A 144 18.63 -1.79 6.35
C ALA A 144 17.63 -0.72 6.76
N MET A 145 18.09 0.34 7.46
CA MET A 145 17.26 1.41 8.00
C MET A 145 17.49 2.72 7.23
N GLY A 146 16.41 3.40 6.87
CA GLY A 146 16.46 4.73 6.27
C GLY A 146 16.96 4.81 4.82
N TYR A 147 17.35 3.71 4.21
CA TYR A 147 17.86 3.71 2.84
C TYR A 147 16.74 3.92 1.83
N LYS A 148 16.88 4.93 0.97
CA LYS A 148 15.94 5.24 -0.11
C LYS A 148 16.11 4.23 -1.26
N THR A 149 15.25 3.22 -1.33
CA THR A 149 15.31 2.17 -2.35
C THR A 149 14.70 2.57 -3.69
N ARG A 150 13.81 3.58 -3.72
CA ARG A 150 13.21 4.07 -4.95
C ARG A 150 14.27 4.73 -5.83
N LYS A 151 14.41 4.28 -7.07
CA LYS A 151 15.34 4.87 -8.04
C LYS A 151 14.91 6.29 -8.41
N ALA A 152 15.84 7.25 -8.44
CA ALA A 152 15.56 8.65 -8.82
C ALA A 152 14.96 8.78 -10.23
N LYS A 153 15.44 7.95 -11.17
CA LYS A 153 14.97 7.92 -12.57
C LYS A 153 13.72 7.06 -12.81
N ASN A 154 12.93 6.72 -11.75
CA ASN A 154 11.73 5.93 -11.94
C ASN A 154 10.69 6.72 -12.76
N PRO A 155 10.20 6.19 -13.91
CA PRO A 155 9.27 6.93 -14.79
C PRO A 155 7.94 7.27 -14.10
N THR A 156 7.56 6.55 -13.04
CA THR A 156 6.35 6.85 -12.27
C THR A 156 6.50 8.03 -11.30
N ASN A 157 7.69 8.65 -11.20
CA ASN A 157 7.88 9.83 -10.35
C ASN A 157 7.02 11.03 -10.81
N LYS A 158 6.74 11.13 -12.11
CA LYS A 158 5.85 12.17 -12.66
C LYS A 158 4.41 12.14 -12.11
N PHE A 159 3.99 11.02 -11.55
CA PHE A 159 2.66 10.88 -10.93
C PHE A 159 2.66 11.18 -9.43
N ILE A 160 3.79 11.47 -8.80
CA ILE A 160 3.86 11.80 -7.38
C ILE A 160 3.87 13.31 -7.24
N VAL A 161 2.83 13.88 -6.64
CA VAL A 161 2.71 15.31 -6.32
C VAL A 161 3.45 15.62 -5.03
N LYS A 162 3.15 14.86 -3.98
CA LYS A 162 3.79 14.98 -2.67
C LYS A 162 4.17 13.60 -2.15
N GLY A 163 5.46 13.38 -1.88
CA GLY A 163 5.92 12.13 -1.28
C GLY A 163 5.47 11.97 0.17
N ARG A 164 5.39 10.74 0.66
CA ARG A 164 4.97 10.44 2.05
C ARG A 164 5.80 11.11 3.15
N ASN A 165 7.07 11.42 2.88
CA ASN A 165 8.01 12.05 3.82
C ASN A 165 8.27 13.53 3.49
N ALA A 166 7.55 14.12 2.55
CA ALA A 166 7.68 15.56 2.26
C ALA A 166 6.96 16.35 3.35
N LYS A 167 7.75 17.21 4.03
CA LYS A 167 7.24 18.22 4.96
C LYS A 167 6.52 19.34 4.22
#